data_07480a07c3ff3ae47bbadfa6630aee6a
#
_entry.id   07480a07c3ff3ae47bbadfa6630aee6a
#
_cell.length_a   1.000
_cell.length_b   1.000
_cell.length_c   1.000
_cell.angle_alpha   90.00
_cell.angle_beta   90.00
_cell.angle_gamma   90.00
#
_symmetry.space_group_name_H-M   'P 1'
#
loop_
_entity.id
_entity.type
_entity.pdbx_description
1 polymer ?
#
loop_
_entity_poly.entity_id
_entity_poly.type
_entity_poly.pdbx_seq_one_letter_code
_entity_poly.pdbx_strand_id
1 'polypeptide(L)'
;MKSITAASTVPTRKWLLTAVGVNLLLGVPGVVPVWLLWYFAVNWPLAAVGWTQREPTENDGMLPWLMLGGLVLTLFAAVWWLVNSPMRRRVALAPRLYWLVSALVTLVPTFTLMAVL
;
A
#
# COMPACT_ATOMS: atom_id res chain seq x y z
N MET A 1 -10.02 -32.36 -19.92
CA MET A 1 -8.90 -31.92 -19.05
C MET A 1 -8.16 -30.74 -19.60
N LYS A 2 -7.84 -30.81 -20.87
CA LYS A 2 -7.14 -29.71 -21.52
C LYS A 2 -7.91 -28.41 -21.49
N SER A 3 -9.20 -28.45 -21.77
CA SER A 3 -10.07 -27.28 -21.69
C SER A 3 -10.17 -26.76 -20.26
N ILE A 4 -10.18 -27.64 -19.28
CA ILE A 4 -10.22 -27.26 -17.87
C ILE A 4 -8.93 -26.55 -17.49
N THR A 5 -7.78 -27.07 -17.93
CA THR A 5 -6.48 -26.45 -17.67
C THR A 5 -6.39 -25.06 -18.30
N ALA A 6 -6.81 -24.94 -19.55
CA ALA A 6 -6.82 -23.63 -20.23
C ALA A 6 -7.75 -22.66 -19.55
N ALA A 7 -8.93 -23.12 -19.12
CA ALA A 7 -9.90 -22.29 -18.41
C ALA A 7 -9.35 -21.83 -17.05
N SER A 8 -8.58 -22.67 -16.37
CA SER A 8 -7.94 -22.30 -15.10
C SER A 8 -6.84 -21.28 -15.30
N THR A 9 -6.02 -21.47 -16.34
CA THR A 9 -4.89 -20.57 -16.62
C THR A 9 -5.34 -19.18 -17.02
N VAL A 10 -6.29 -19.08 -17.94
CA VAL A 10 -6.80 -17.80 -18.44
C VAL A 10 -7.49 -17.00 -17.34
N PRO A 11 -8.42 -17.56 -16.53
CA PRO A 11 -9.02 -16.83 -15.42
C PRO A 11 -8.00 -16.38 -14.39
N THR A 12 -7.01 -17.19 -14.05
CA THR A 12 -5.96 -16.81 -13.10
C THR A 12 -5.18 -15.62 -13.61
N ARG A 13 -4.77 -15.65 -14.88
CA ARG A 13 -4.05 -14.53 -15.49
C ARG A 13 -4.88 -13.25 -15.48
N LYS A 14 -6.15 -13.37 -15.85
CA LYS A 14 -7.08 -12.25 -15.85
C LYS A 14 -7.20 -11.63 -14.45
N TRP A 15 -7.37 -12.47 -13.43
CA TRP A 15 -7.51 -11.99 -12.07
C TRP A 15 -6.20 -11.43 -11.52
N LEU A 16 -5.06 -11.97 -11.94
CA LEU A 16 -3.77 -11.41 -11.55
C LEU A 16 -3.60 -10.01 -12.16
N LEU A 17 -3.91 -9.83 -13.42
CA LEU A 17 -3.86 -8.53 -14.07
C LEU A 17 -4.84 -7.54 -13.44
N THR A 18 -6.04 -8.01 -13.12
CA THR A 18 -7.02 -7.20 -12.41
C THR A 18 -6.50 -6.77 -11.05
N ALA A 19 -5.90 -7.69 -10.30
CA ALA A 19 -5.32 -7.40 -8.99
C ALA A 19 -4.21 -6.34 -9.11
N VAL A 20 -3.33 -6.47 -10.09
CA VAL A 20 -2.28 -5.49 -10.32
C VAL A 20 -2.87 -4.13 -10.64
N GLY A 21 -3.83 -4.06 -11.55
CA GLY A 21 -4.48 -2.81 -11.92
C GLY A 21 -5.21 -2.14 -10.75
N VAL A 22 -5.97 -2.93 -9.99
CA VAL A 22 -6.71 -2.42 -8.83
C VAL A 22 -5.74 -1.91 -7.76
N ASN A 23 -4.65 -2.63 -7.50
CA ASN A 23 -3.68 -2.20 -6.50
C ASN A 23 -2.92 -0.96 -6.94
N LEU A 24 -2.63 -0.80 -8.23
CA LEU A 24 -2.07 0.44 -8.75
C LEU A 24 -3.03 1.62 -8.53
N LEU A 25 -4.32 1.42 -8.78
CA LEU A 25 -5.33 2.44 -8.55
C LEU A 25 -5.46 2.78 -7.06
N LEU A 26 -5.42 1.77 -6.19
CA LEU A 26 -5.43 1.99 -4.75
C LEU A 26 -4.18 2.71 -4.27
N GLY A 27 -3.06 2.51 -4.94
CA GLY A 27 -1.82 3.19 -4.61
C GLY A 27 -1.88 4.70 -4.81
N VAL A 28 -2.76 5.21 -5.67
CA VAL A 28 -2.93 6.65 -5.86
C VAL A 28 -3.44 7.32 -4.57
N PRO A 29 -4.61 6.93 -4.01
CA PRO A 29 -4.99 7.46 -2.70
C PRO A 29 -4.06 6.96 -1.58
N GLY A 30 -3.38 5.84 -1.79
CA GLY A 30 -2.40 5.30 -0.84
C GLY A 30 -1.18 6.18 -0.64
N VAL A 31 -0.93 7.13 -1.53
CA VAL A 31 0.14 8.11 -1.34
C VAL A 31 -0.06 8.89 -0.04
N VAL A 32 -1.31 9.23 0.29
CA VAL A 32 -1.62 10.01 1.49
C VAL A 32 -1.21 9.28 2.77
N PRO A 33 -1.66 8.04 3.06
CA PRO A 33 -1.24 7.35 4.28
C PRO A 33 0.26 7.06 4.32
N VAL A 34 0.87 6.73 3.18
CA VAL A 34 2.32 6.49 3.14
C VAL A 34 3.08 7.77 3.43
N TRP A 35 2.64 8.89 2.85
CA TRP A 35 3.26 10.19 3.08
C TRP A 35 3.10 10.63 4.54
N LEU A 36 1.93 10.42 5.15
CA LEU A 36 1.71 10.72 6.56
C LEU A 36 2.62 9.88 7.45
N LEU A 37 2.80 8.61 7.12
CA LEU A 37 3.71 7.74 7.84
C LEU A 37 5.15 8.25 7.74
N TRP A 38 5.58 8.64 6.54
CA TRP A 38 6.91 9.19 6.30
C TRP A 38 7.11 10.49 7.06
N TYR A 39 6.14 11.40 7.01
CA TYR A 39 6.20 12.66 7.75
C TYR A 39 6.34 12.41 9.25
N PHE A 40 5.54 11.51 9.80
CA PHE A 40 5.64 11.14 11.20
C PHE A 40 7.02 10.58 11.53
N ALA A 41 7.50 9.63 10.74
CA ALA A 41 8.79 8.98 10.99
C ALA A 41 9.96 9.97 10.97
N VAL A 42 9.96 10.88 9.97
CA VAL A 42 11.02 11.88 9.81
C VAL A 42 11.05 12.85 10.99
N ASN A 43 9.88 13.27 11.48
CA ASN A 43 9.81 14.33 12.48
C ASN A 43 9.98 13.85 13.91
N TRP A 44 9.70 12.57 14.20
CA TRP A 44 9.77 12.10 15.58
C TRP A 44 10.73 10.93 15.75
N PRO A 45 10.45 9.70 15.33
CA PRO A 45 11.40 8.60 15.58
C PRO A 45 12.78 8.80 14.94
N LEU A 46 12.84 9.18 13.66
CA LEU A 46 14.11 9.33 12.97
C LEU A 46 14.85 10.58 13.43
N ALA A 47 14.13 11.64 13.75
CA ALA A 47 14.73 12.84 14.30
C ALA A 47 15.30 12.59 15.70
N ALA A 48 14.62 11.77 16.51
CA ALA A 48 15.09 11.41 17.84
C ALA A 48 16.43 10.65 17.82
N VAL A 49 16.66 9.82 16.81
CA VAL A 49 17.95 9.10 16.66
C VAL A 49 18.97 9.88 15.82
N GLY A 50 18.64 11.08 15.39
CA GLY A 50 19.58 11.95 14.67
C GLY A 50 19.67 11.69 13.17
N TRP A 51 18.84 10.83 12.61
CA TRP A 51 18.86 10.53 11.18
C TRP A 51 18.25 11.63 10.32
N THR A 52 17.28 12.37 10.88
CA THR A 52 16.59 13.45 10.19
C THR A 52 16.45 14.63 11.13
N GLN A 53 16.01 15.77 10.60
CA GLN A 53 15.68 16.94 11.39
C GLN A 53 14.16 17.12 11.44
N ARG A 54 13.66 17.48 12.61
CA ARG A 54 12.26 17.80 12.79
C ARG A 54 11.90 19.06 12.02
N GLU A 55 10.69 19.06 11.43
CA GLU A 55 10.18 20.25 10.74
C GLU A 55 10.08 21.43 11.71
N PRO A 56 10.81 22.53 11.47
CA PRO A 56 10.84 23.65 12.44
C PRO A 56 9.49 24.34 12.61
N THR A 57 8.61 24.26 11.61
CA THR A 57 7.29 24.90 11.66
C THR A 57 6.22 24.01 12.27
N GLU A 58 6.56 22.78 12.67
CA GLU A 58 5.60 21.86 13.26
C GLU A 58 5.29 22.29 14.69
N ASN A 59 4.06 22.70 14.94
CA ASN A 59 3.61 23.17 16.24
C ASN A 59 2.58 22.27 16.92
N ASP A 60 1.99 21.34 16.18
CA ASP A 60 0.89 20.52 16.69
C ASP A 60 1.37 19.37 17.59
N GLY A 61 2.62 18.99 17.47
CA GLY A 61 3.20 17.91 18.22
C GLY A 61 2.92 16.54 17.61
N MET A 62 3.38 15.51 18.29
CA MET A 62 3.33 14.14 17.79
C MET A 62 1.92 13.53 17.83
N LEU A 63 1.17 13.82 18.89
CA LEU A 63 -0.10 13.12 19.13
C LEU A 63 -1.15 13.35 18.05
N PRO A 64 -1.44 14.60 17.62
CA PRO A 64 -2.41 14.82 16.53
C PRO A 64 -2.01 14.11 15.24
N TRP A 65 -0.74 14.11 14.88
CA TRP A 65 -0.24 13.44 13.69
C TRP A 65 -0.33 11.92 13.82
N LEU A 66 -0.07 11.38 15.01
CA LEU A 66 -0.20 9.96 15.28
C LEU A 66 -1.67 9.52 15.15
N MET A 67 -2.59 10.30 15.69
CA MET A 67 -4.02 10.01 15.61
C MET A 67 -4.53 10.06 14.17
N LEU A 68 -4.18 11.13 13.45
CA LEU A 68 -4.60 11.29 12.04
C LEU A 68 -3.99 10.19 11.17
N GLY A 69 -2.68 9.97 11.29
CA GLY A 69 -1.99 8.95 10.52
C GLY A 69 -2.50 7.56 10.82
N GLY A 70 -2.75 7.27 12.09
CA GLY A 70 -3.31 5.98 12.51
C GLY A 70 -4.69 5.72 11.94
N LEU A 71 -5.55 6.74 11.97
CA LEU A 71 -6.89 6.65 11.40
C LEU A 71 -6.83 6.42 9.88
N VAL A 72 -6.07 7.24 9.18
CA VAL A 72 -5.95 7.14 7.71
C VAL A 72 -5.35 5.80 7.31
N LEU A 73 -4.27 5.36 7.97
CA LEU A 73 -3.64 4.07 7.69
C LEU A 73 -4.59 2.90 7.94
N THR A 74 -5.33 2.96 9.05
CA THR A 74 -6.28 1.89 9.39
C THR A 74 -7.40 1.80 8.37
N LEU A 75 -7.97 2.93 7.98
CA LEU A 75 -9.03 2.96 6.96
C LEU A 75 -8.52 2.47 5.62
N PHE A 76 -7.34 2.94 5.21
CA PHE A 76 -6.75 2.50 3.94
C PHE A 76 -6.45 1.00 3.97
N ALA A 77 -5.85 0.50 5.04
CA ALA A 77 -5.53 -0.91 5.19
C ALA A 77 -6.78 -1.78 5.16
N ALA A 78 -7.87 -1.33 5.80
CA ALA A 78 -9.14 -2.05 5.79
C ALA A 78 -9.72 -2.14 4.38
N VAL A 79 -9.74 -1.03 3.65
CA VAL A 79 -10.21 -1.00 2.25
C VAL A 79 -9.33 -1.88 1.37
N TRP A 80 -8.02 -1.76 1.51
CA TRP A 80 -7.06 -2.54 0.75
C TRP A 80 -7.25 -4.05 1.00
N TRP A 81 -7.42 -4.44 2.24
CA TRP A 81 -7.66 -5.83 2.61
C TRP A 81 -8.98 -6.34 2.06
N LEU A 82 -10.06 -5.55 2.20
CA LEU A 82 -11.38 -5.92 1.71
C LEU A 82 -11.40 -6.10 0.19
N VAL A 83 -10.70 -5.23 -0.53
CA VAL A 83 -10.63 -5.31 -1.99
C VAL A 83 -9.80 -6.51 -2.44
N ASN A 84 -8.68 -6.76 -1.77
CA ASN A 84 -7.76 -7.81 -2.18
C ASN A 84 -8.18 -9.21 -1.73
N SER A 85 -8.95 -9.35 -0.67
CA SER A 85 -9.33 -10.66 -0.15
C SER A 85 -10.07 -11.53 -1.17
N PRO A 86 -11.13 -11.02 -1.87
CA PRO A 86 -11.77 -11.85 -2.90
C PRO A 86 -10.86 -12.12 -4.08
N MET A 87 -10.03 -11.16 -4.50
CA MET A 87 -9.11 -11.36 -5.61
C MET A 87 -8.03 -12.40 -5.29
N ARG A 88 -7.53 -12.41 -4.06
CA ARG A 88 -6.56 -13.41 -3.61
C ARG A 88 -7.07 -14.84 -3.82
N ARG A 89 -8.37 -15.06 -3.56
CA ARG A 89 -8.98 -16.38 -3.72
C ARG A 89 -9.07 -16.84 -5.16
N ARG A 90 -9.02 -15.92 -6.11
CA ARG A 90 -9.16 -16.18 -7.54
C ARG A 90 -7.84 -16.24 -8.29
N VAL A 91 -6.75 -15.94 -7.60
CA VAL A 91 -5.40 -16.00 -8.16
C VAL A 91 -4.70 -17.24 -7.61
N ALA A 92 -4.10 -18.03 -8.48
CA ALA A 92 -3.42 -19.27 -8.12
C ALA A 92 -1.98 -19.02 -7.68
N LEU A 93 -1.79 -18.05 -6.80
CA LEU A 93 -0.50 -17.77 -6.18
C LEU A 93 -0.56 -18.15 -4.71
N ALA A 94 0.61 -18.47 -4.14
CA ALA A 94 0.70 -18.64 -2.70
C ALA A 94 0.22 -17.36 -2.00
N PRO A 95 -0.57 -17.46 -0.92
CA PRO A 95 -1.09 -16.27 -0.25
C PRO A 95 0.00 -15.27 0.13
N ARG A 96 1.13 -15.76 0.58
CA ARG A 96 2.28 -14.95 0.96
C ARG A 96 2.80 -14.14 -0.23
N LEU A 97 2.92 -14.79 -1.38
CA LEU A 97 3.39 -14.12 -2.59
C LEU A 97 2.36 -13.11 -3.10
N TYR A 98 1.09 -13.46 -3.06
CA TYR A 98 0.02 -12.54 -3.48
C TYR A 98 0.06 -11.24 -2.65
N TRP A 99 0.10 -11.36 -1.33
CA TRP A 99 0.10 -10.19 -0.47
C TRP A 99 1.34 -9.34 -0.66
N LEU A 100 2.50 -9.98 -0.86
CA LEU A 100 3.76 -9.26 -1.12
C LEU A 100 3.69 -8.47 -2.43
N VAL A 101 3.27 -9.12 -3.51
CA VAL A 101 3.15 -8.48 -4.83
C VAL A 101 2.14 -7.34 -4.76
N SER A 102 0.98 -7.57 -4.14
CA SER A 102 -0.05 -6.54 -4.00
C SER A 102 0.45 -5.34 -3.23
N ALA A 103 1.18 -5.55 -2.15
CA ALA A 103 1.77 -4.46 -1.37
C ALA A 103 2.78 -3.66 -2.18
N LEU A 104 3.66 -4.34 -2.91
CA LEU A 104 4.66 -3.68 -3.74
C LEU A 104 4.02 -2.86 -4.86
N VAL A 105 3.02 -3.43 -5.53
CA VAL A 105 2.29 -2.74 -6.60
C VAL A 105 1.57 -1.51 -6.04
N THR A 106 0.94 -1.64 -4.88
CA THR A 106 0.25 -0.52 -4.24
C THR A 106 1.22 0.63 -3.89
N LEU A 107 2.47 0.31 -3.58
CA LEU A 107 3.47 1.33 -3.26
C LEU A 107 4.11 1.98 -4.49
N VAL A 108 3.91 1.42 -5.68
CA VAL A 108 4.51 1.96 -6.91
C VAL A 108 4.15 3.42 -7.15
N PRO A 109 2.88 3.87 -7.07
CA PRO A 109 2.56 5.29 -7.25
C PRO A 109 3.30 6.21 -6.28
N THR A 110 3.41 5.80 -5.02
CA THR A 110 4.13 6.59 -4.01
C THR A 110 5.61 6.72 -4.36
N PHE A 111 6.27 5.62 -4.68
CA PHE A 111 7.69 5.64 -5.02
C PHE A 111 7.94 6.40 -6.32
N THR A 112 7.04 6.27 -7.29
CA THR A 112 7.13 7.04 -8.54
C THR A 112 7.04 8.53 -8.27
N LEU A 113 6.09 8.94 -7.44
CA LEU A 113 5.92 10.34 -7.07
C LEU A 113 7.15 10.87 -6.34
N MET A 114 7.68 10.11 -5.41
CA MET A 114 8.88 10.50 -4.67
C MET A 114 10.11 10.63 -5.57
N ALA A 115 10.23 9.77 -6.57
CA ALA A 115 11.33 9.82 -7.52
C ALA A 115 11.23 11.03 -8.46
N VAL A 116 10.01 11.46 -8.79
CA VAL A 116 9.76 12.61 -9.67
C VAL A 116 9.93 13.93 -8.93
N LEU A 117 9.55 13.95 -7.67
CA LEU A 117 9.68 15.16 -6.83
C LEU A 117 11.10 15.25 -6.27
#